data_de5190e6c2a22798f7dc607499443976
#
_entry.id   de5190e6c2a22798f7dc607499443976
#
_cell.length_a   1.000
_cell.length_b   1.000
_cell.length_c   1.000
_cell.angle_alpha   90.00
_cell.angle_beta   90.00
_cell.angle_gamma   90.00
#
_symmetry.space_group_name_H-M   'P 1'
#
loop_
_entity.id
_entity.type
_entity.pdbx_description
1 polymer ?
#
loop_
_entity_poly.entity_id
_entity_poly.type
_entity_poly.pdbx_seq_one_letter_code
_entity_poly.pdbx_strand_id
1 'polypeptide(L)'
;MCRHIAVLGPDAPLAESLTDPPHSLVRQSWAPRHQRNGTVNADGFGVGWYAPGDPLPARYRRAGPIWGDESFADIARVVRTRALLAAVRDATFAGGDGEAAAAPFAGGPWLFSHNGAVAGWPDTAETLIPLLPPGALLRLTARCDSAFVWALVEHRLLGGEPLGRALAGAVTALARAAPGSRLNLLLTDGAQVAATAWGDSLWYRAGPGERTVVASEPYDDAPGWNEVPDRSLLTADRTRVAVSSLSPPTSRIARFPDSPRKEPVQ
;
A
#
# COMPACT_ATOMS: atom_id res chain seq x y z
N MET A 1 -6.71 5.01 10.06
CA MET A 1 -5.86 4.03 9.31
C MET A 1 -6.70 3.23 8.35
N CYS A 2 -6.08 2.66 7.32
CA CYS A 2 -6.78 1.86 6.32
C CYS A 2 -6.53 0.36 6.53
N ARG A 3 -7.32 -0.51 5.92
CA ARG A 3 -6.99 -1.92 5.68
C ARG A 3 -6.95 -2.16 4.18
N HIS A 4 -6.06 -2.99 3.72
CA HIS A 4 -5.95 -3.34 2.31
C HIS A 4 -5.60 -4.81 2.10
N ILE A 5 -5.92 -5.29 0.90
CA ILE A 5 -5.66 -6.65 0.45
C ILE A 5 -5.37 -6.65 -1.05
N ALA A 6 -4.40 -7.44 -1.48
CA ALA A 6 -4.19 -7.82 -2.87
C ALA A 6 -4.22 -9.34 -3.01
N VAL A 7 -4.82 -9.83 -4.09
CA VAL A 7 -4.96 -11.25 -4.39
C VAL A 7 -4.54 -11.52 -5.82
N LEU A 8 -3.71 -12.53 -6.02
CA LEU A 8 -3.40 -13.14 -7.32
C LEU A 8 -3.77 -14.62 -7.27
N GLY A 9 -4.47 -15.15 -8.28
CA GLY A 9 -4.82 -16.57 -8.23
C GLY A 9 -5.70 -17.05 -9.37
N PRO A 10 -6.36 -18.19 -9.18
CA PRO A 10 -7.42 -18.65 -10.06
C PRO A 10 -8.56 -17.65 -10.17
N ASP A 11 -9.31 -17.72 -11.27
CA ASP A 11 -10.48 -16.87 -11.49
C ASP A 11 -11.57 -17.15 -10.44
N ALA A 12 -11.98 -16.12 -9.72
CA ALA A 12 -12.94 -16.24 -8.63
C ALA A 12 -13.73 -14.95 -8.39
N PRO A 13 -14.94 -15.04 -7.80
CA PRO A 13 -15.70 -13.86 -7.38
C PRO A 13 -14.88 -13.00 -6.40
N LEU A 14 -15.08 -11.68 -6.45
CA LEU A 14 -14.50 -10.77 -5.45
C LEU A 14 -14.94 -11.15 -4.03
N ALA A 15 -16.16 -11.66 -3.88
CA ALA A 15 -16.77 -12.06 -2.62
C ALA A 15 -15.90 -13.04 -1.83
N GLU A 16 -15.31 -14.02 -2.49
CA GLU A 16 -14.45 -15.04 -1.84
C GLU A 16 -13.25 -14.46 -1.07
N SER A 17 -12.85 -13.22 -1.36
CA SER A 17 -11.74 -12.55 -0.65
C SER A 17 -12.18 -11.35 0.17
N LEU A 18 -13.31 -10.71 -0.19
CA LEU A 18 -13.67 -9.41 0.35
C LEU A 18 -14.86 -9.43 1.30
N THR A 19 -15.80 -10.38 1.14
CA THR A 19 -17.07 -10.43 1.92
C THR A 19 -17.27 -11.74 2.68
N ASP A 20 -17.00 -12.89 2.07
CA ASP A 20 -17.36 -14.20 2.59
C ASP A 20 -16.48 -14.69 3.77
N PRO A 21 -15.17 -14.41 3.81
CA PRO A 21 -14.33 -14.88 4.91
C PRO A 21 -14.75 -14.29 6.26
N PRO A 22 -14.55 -15.01 7.37
CA PRO A 22 -14.98 -14.57 8.71
C PRO A 22 -14.31 -13.26 9.17
N HIS A 23 -13.11 -12.96 8.66
CA HIS A 23 -12.35 -11.74 8.93
C HIS A 23 -12.10 -10.97 7.63
N SER A 24 -13.10 -10.99 6.73
CA SER A 24 -13.05 -10.32 5.42
C SER A 24 -12.73 -8.83 5.52
N LEU A 25 -12.34 -8.21 4.39
CA LEU A 25 -12.10 -6.76 4.34
C LEU A 25 -13.33 -5.96 4.80
N VAL A 26 -14.53 -6.43 4.47
CA VAL A 26 -15.79 -5.87 4.98
C VAL A 26 -15.81 -5.93 6.52
N ARG A 27 -15.49 -7.08 7.13
CA ARG A 27 -15.44 -7.22 8.59
C ARG A 27 -14.35 -6.35 9.22
N GLN A 28 -13.18 -6.26 8.60
CA GLN A 28 -12.08 -5.41 9.06
C GLN A 28 -12.41 -3.92 9.06
N SER A 29 -13.44 -3.49 8.32
CA SER A 29 -13.81 -2.07 8.29
C SER A 29 -14.39 -1.57 9.62
N TRP A 30 -14.93 -2.45 10.48
CA TRP A 30 -15.42 -2.08 11.82
C TRP A 30 -14.88 -2.96 12.98
N ALA A 31 -14.28 -4.10 12.68
CA ALA A 31 -13.73 -5.02 13.69
C ALA A 31 -12.40 -5.63 13.25
N PRO A 32 -11.38 -4.81 12.92
CA PRO A 32 -10.05 -5.30 12.58
C PRO A 32 -9.39 -5.91 13.82
N ARG A 33 -8.65 -7.00 13.64
CA ARG A 33 -7.96 -7.73 14.73
C ARG A 33 -6.55 -7.20 15.01
N HIS A 34 -5.87 -6.67 13.99
CA HIS A 34 -4.48 -6.23 14.06
C HIS A 34 -4.30 -4.72 13.79
N GLN A 35 -5.37 -3.93 13.81
CA GLN A 35 -5.29 -2.49 13.65
C GLN A 35 -4.81 -1.83 14.96
N ARG A 36 -3.72 -1.08 14.87
CA ARG A 36 -3.09 -0.42 16.04
C ARG A 36 -3.57 1.01 16.26
N ASN A 37 -4.02 1.68 15.21
CA ASN A 37 -4.45 3.08 15.22
C ASN A 37 -5.83 3.19 14.55
N GLY A 38 -6.75 3.97 15.13
CA GLY A 38 -8.14 4.01 14.69
C GLY A 38 -8.90 2.73 15.04
N THR A 39 -10.19 2.74 14.87
CA THR A 39 -11.07 1.61 15.19
C THR A 39 -12.04 1.24 14.08
N VAL A 40 -12.45 2.21 13.25
CA VAL A 40 -13.46 2.04 12.22
C VAL A 40 -12.98 2.69 10.92
N ASN A 41 -13.07 1.97 9.82
CA ASN A 41 -12.66 2.42 8.49
C ASN A 41 -13.91 2.76 7.67
N ALA A 42 -14.52 3.93 7.97
CA ALA A 42 -15.82 4.34 7.44
C ALA A 42 -15.75 5.45 6.36
N ASP A 43 -14.55 5.99 6.07
CA ASP A 43 -14.38 7.20 5.26
C ASP A 43 -14.09 6.92 3.79
N GLY A 44 -14.48 5.75 3.35
CA GLY A 44 -14.37 5.31 1.96
C GLY A 44 -13.86 3.89 1.82
N PHE A 45 -14.14 3.32 0.66
CA PHE A 45 -13.61 2.03 0.24
C PHE A 45 -13.43 1.99 -1.27
N GLY A 46 -12.69 0.99 -1.73
CA GLY A 46 -12.63 0.70 -3.14
C GLY A 46 -12.05 -0.67 -3.44
N VAL A 47 -12.41 -1.15 -4.61
CA VAL A 47 -11.93 -2.40 -5.18
C VAL A 47 -11.48 -2.13 -6.60
N GLY A 48 -10.30 -2.62 -6.95
CA GLY A 48 -9.78 -2.65 -8.31
C GLY A 48 -9.54 -4.10 -8.75
N TRP A 49 -9.81 -4.41 -9.99
CA TRP A 49 -9.63 -5.75 -10.55
C TRP A 49 -9.18 -5.70 -12.01
N TYR A 50 -8.65 -6.81 -12.49
CA TYR A 50 -8.19 -6.97 -13.86
C TYR A 50 -9.13 -7.89 -14.62
N ALA A 51 -9.78 -7.35 -15.67
CA ALA A 51 -10.66 -8.13 -16.55
C ALA A 51 -9.83 -8.80 -17.65
N PRO A 52 -10.20 -10.02 -18.10
CA PRO A 52 -9.54 -10.66 -19.23
C PRO A 52 -9.62 -9.80 -20.49
N GLY A 53 -8.48 -9.58 -21.15
CA GLY A 53 -8.40 -8.82 -22.41
C GLY A 53 -8.38 -7.29 -22.24
N ASP A 54 -8.54 -6.76 -21.03
CA ASP A 54 -8.37 -5.33 -20.77
C ASP A 54 -6.97 -5.07 -20.20
N PRO A 55 -6.15 -4.19 -20.83
CA PRO A 55 -4.83 -3.84 -20.32
C PRO A 55 -4.89 -2.93 -19.08
N LEU A 56 -6.05 -2.34 -18.77
CA LEU A 56 -6.24 -1.44 -17.65
C LEU A 56 -7.12 -2.08 -16.56
N PRO A 57 -6.82 -1.84 -15.27
CA PRO A 57 -7.68 -2.29 -14.20
C PRO A 57 -8.97 -1.48 -14.13
N ALA A 58 -10.09 -2.15 -13.90
CA ALA A 58 -11.34 -1.53 -13.53
C ALA A 58 -11.36 -1.20 -12.03
N ARG A 59 -12.14 -0.19 -11.62
CA ARG A 59 -12.29 0.20 -10.21
C ARG A 59 -13.72 0.53 -9.85
N TYR A 60 -14.09 0.16 -8.64
CA TYR A 60 -15.31 0.63 -7.97
C TYR A 60 -14.90 1.28 -6.64
N ARG A 61 -15.26 2.54 -6.42
CA ARG A 61 -14.92 3.31 -5.22
C ARG A 61 -16.11 4.08 -4.70
N ARG A 62 -16.16 4.31 -3.38
CA ARG A 62 -17.15 5.11 -2.68
C ARG A 62 -16.53 5.90 -1.54
N ALA A 63 -17.12 7.05 -1.23
CA ALA A 63 -16.71 7.92 -0.12
C ALA A 63 -17.24 7.44 1.24
N GLY A 64 -18.23 6.55 1.26
CA GLY A 64 -18.85 6.02 2.49
C GLY A 64 -18.31 4.65 2.90
N PRO A 65 -18.80 4.12 4.02
CA PRO A 65 -18.39 2.82 4.52
C PRO A 65 -18.83 1.68 3.61
N ILE A 66 -17.98 0.64 3.50
CA ILE A 66 -18.25 -0.52 2.64
C ILE A 66 -19.54 -1.27 3.03
N TRP A 67 -19.87 -1.32 4.32
CA TRP A 67 -21.11 -1.97 4.81
C TRP A 67 -22.38 -1.17 4.52
N GLY A 68 -22.26 0.08 4.12
CA GLY A 68 -23.39 0.94 3.75
C GLY A 68 -23.72 0.91 2.25
N ASP A 69 -22.93 0.19 1.46
CA ASP A 69 -23.17 0.06 0.00
C ASP A 69 -23.84 -1.27 -0.30
N GLU A 70 -25.18 -1.26 -0.36
CA GLU A 70 -25.98 -2.46 -0.63
C GLU A 70 -25.67 -3.07 -2.01
N SER A 71 -25.32 -2.26 -3.00
CA SER A 71 -25.01 -2.73 -4.35
C SER A 71 -23.66 -3.45 -4.43
N PHE A 72 -22.77 -3.20 -3.48
CA PHE A 72 -21.46 -3.81 -3.48
C PHE A 72 -21.51 -5.33 -3.32
N ALA A 73 -22.46 -5.84 -2.54
CA ALA A 73 -22.65 -7.28 -2.38
C ALA A 73 -22.92 -8.00 -3.72
N ASP A 74 -23.74 -7.42 -4.58
CA ASP A 74 -24.01 -7.95 -5.91
C ASP A 74 -22.79 -7.85 -6.83
N ILE A 75 -22.08 -6.72 -6.81
CA ILE A 75 -20.82 -6.56 -7.56
C ILE A 75 -19.81 -7.61 -7.12
N ALA A 76 -19.61 -7.79 -5.81
CA ALA A 76 -18.67 -8.75 -5.27
C ALA A 76 -19.00 -10.20 -5.64
N ARG A 77 -20.29 -10.53 -5.71
CA ARG A 77 -20.79 -11.85 -6.07
C ARG A 77 -20.60 -12.20 -7.55
N VAL A 78 -20.76 -11.21 -8.46
CA VAL A 78 -20.81 -11.47 -9.92
C VAL A 78 -19.49 -11.15 -10.61
N VAL A 79 -18.71 -10.17 -10.13
CA VAL A 79 -17.43 -9.80 -10.73
C VAL A 79 -16.39 -10.86 -10.39
N ARG A 80 -15.82 -11.47 -11.42
CA ARG A 80 -14.78 -12.49 -11.30
C ARG A 80 -13.45 -11.96 -11.81
N THR A 81 -12.37 -12.35 -11.16
CA THR A 81 -11.03 -11.92 -11.55
C THR A 81 -9.95 -12.88 -11.05
N ARG A 82 -8.79 -12.77 -11.67
CA ARG A 82 -7.54 -13.45 -11.24
C ARG A 82 -6.62 -12.56 -10.44
N ALA A 83 -6.92 -11.27 -10.38
CA ALA A 83 -6.11 -10.30 -9.65
C ALA A 83 -6.97 -9.13 -9.18
N LEU A 84 -6.86 -8.77 -7.90
CA LEU A 84 -7.53 -7.61 -7.30
C LEU A 84 -6.64 -6.90 -6.29
N LEU A 85 -6.95 -5.63 -6.06
CA LEU A 85 -6.52 -4.85 -4.91
C LEU A 85 -7.71 -4.10 -4.33
N ALA A 86 -7.95 -4.22 -3.03
CA ALA A 86 -9.05 -3.56 -2.35
C ALA A 86 -8.59 -2.90 -1.06
N ALA A 87 -9.28 -1.84 -0.65
CA ALA A 87 -9.00 -1.13 0.58
C ALA A 87 -10.27 -0.51 1.20
N VAL A 88 -10.26 -0.40 2.54
CA VAL A 88 -11.18 0.41 3.33
C VAL A 88 -10.39 1.51 4.04
N ARG A 89 -11.00 2.70 4.16
CA ARG A 89 -10.32 3.92 4.59
C ARG A 89 -10.87 4.44 5.92
N ASP A 90 -9.94 4.86 6.78
CA ASP A 90 -10.16 5.73 7.93
C ASP A 90 -9.31 6.99 7.70
N ALA A 91 -9.95 8.14 7.48
CA ALA A 91 -9.29 9.38 7.10
C ALA A 91 -8.54 9.99 8.28
N THR A 92 -7.28 10.35 8.07
CA THR A 92 -6.46 11.04 9.09
C THR A 92 -6.92 12.50 9.30
N PHE A 93 -7.51 13.11 8.27
CA PHE A 93 -7.99 14.49 8.31
C PHE A 93 -9.45 14.57 7.84
N ALA A 94 -10.28 15.28 8.60
CA ALA A 94 -11.65 15.61 8.21
C ALA A 94 -11.65 16.56 7.00
N GLY A 95 -12.53 16.35 6.04
CA GLY A 95 -12.63 17.18 4.83
C GLY A 95 -11.89 16.64 3.61
N GLY A 96 -11.61 15.36 3.58
CA GLY A 96 -10.95 14.70 2.46
C GLY A 96 -11.77 14.74 1.17
N ASP A 97 -11.10 14.58 0.03
CA ASP A 97 -11.60 14.65 -1.35
C ASP A 97 -12.56 13.48 -1.71
N GLY A 98 -13.35 13.02 -0.75
CA GLY A 98 -14.40 12.01 -0.93
C GLY A 98 -13.89 10.74 -1.60
N GLU A 99 -14.56 10.30 -2.66
CA GLU A 99 -14.22 9.10 -3.42
C GLU A 99 -12.82 9.18 -4.07
N ALA A 100 -12.34 10.38 -4.41
CA ALA A 100 -11.02 10.56 -5.02
C ALA A 100 -9.87 10.13 -4.08
N ALA A 101 -10.07 10.24 -2.77
CA ALA A 101 -9.12 9.82 -1.75
C ALA A 101 -9.23 8.32 -1.36
N ALA A 102 -10.27 7.61 -1.83
CA ALA A 102 -10.43 6.19 -1.58
C ALA A 102 -9.51 5.37 -2.49
N ALA A 103 -8.66 4.52 -1.90
CA ALA A 103 -7.86 3.56 -2.64
C ALA A 103 -8.76 2.44 -3.25
N PRO A 104 -8.34 1.79 -4.34
CA PRO A 104 -7.04 1.91 -4.97
C PRO A 104 -6.89 3.14 -5.87
N PHE A 105 -5.74 3.79 -5.78
CA PHE A 105 -5.28 4.70 -6.82
C PHE A 105 -4.85 3.89 -8.05
N ALA A 106 -4.92 4.49 -9.24
CA ALA A 106 -4.53 3.81 -10.47
C ALA A 106 -3.83 4.75 -11.44
N GLY A 107 -2.90 4.19 -12.22
CA GLY A 107 -2.23 4.82 -13.33
C GLY A 107 -1.70 3.74 -14.28
N GLY A 108 -2.04 3.81 -15.58
CA GLY A 108 -1.73 2.70 -16.48
C GLY A 108 -2.22 1.36 -15.96
N PRO A 109 -1.38 0.31 -15.97
CA PRO A 109 -1.79 -1.03 -15.50
C PRO A 109 -1.75 -1.20 -13.97
N TRP A 110 -1.38 -0.18 -13.21
CA TRP A 110 -1.12 -0.32 -11.78
C TRP A 110 -2.30 0.06 -10.90
N LEU A 111 -2.47 -0.70 -9.82
CA LEU A 111 -3.33 -0.37 -8.67
C LEU A 111 -2.47 -0.20 -7.42
N PHE A 112 -2.76 0.82 -6.63
CA PHE A 112 -1.99 1.18 -5.44
C PHE A 112 -2.88 1.52 -4.24
N SER A 113 -2.40 1.14 -3.04
CA SER A 113 -3.00 1.53 -1.76
C SER A 113 -1.92 1.86 -0.73
N HIS A 114 -2.20 2.84 0.11
CA HIS A 114 -1.40 3.22 1.27
C HIS A 114 -2.23 3.03 2.54
N ASN A 115 -1.76 2.15 3.42
CA ASN A 115 -2.23 2.03 4.80
C ASN A 115 -1.19 2.65 5.72
N GLY A 116 -1.48 3.81 6.25
CA GLY A 116 -0.55 4.56 7.08
C GLY A 116 -0.85 6.05 7.12
N ALA A 117 0.18 6.84 7.40
CA ALA A 117 0.16 8.29 7.33
C ALA A 117 1.58 8.83 7.18
N VAL A 118 1.77 9.84 6.37
CA VAL A 118 3.01 10.63 6.30
C VAL A 118 3.05 11.60 7.48
N ALA A 119 4.06 11.44 8.35
CA ALA A 119 4.20 12.29 9.53
C ALA A 119 4.43 13.76 9.11
N GLY A 120 3.72 14.70 9.78
CA GLY A 120 3.81 16.12 9.48
C GLY A 120 3.19 16.54 8.13
N TRP A 121 2.36 15.69 7.51
CA TRP A 121 1.62 16.09 6.31
C TRP A 121 0.65 17.26 6.61
N PRO A 122 0.51 18.32 5.74
CA PRO A 122 1.15 18.45 4.43
C PRO A 122 2.55 19.06 4.43
N ASP A 123 3.01 19.64 5.53
CA ASP A 123 4.24 20.47 5.59
C ASP A 123 5.48 19.68 5.15
N THR A 124 5.54 18.39 5.51
CA THR A 124 6.64 17.50 5.10
C THR A 124 6.73 17.30 3.58
N ALA A 125 5.62 17.51 2.86
CA ALA A 125 5.61 17.40 1.40
C ALA A 125 6.52 18.43 0.73
N GLU A 126 6.79 19.59 1.36
CA GLU A 126 7.68 20.62 0.80
C GLU A 126 9.07 20.08 0.47
N THR A 127 9.59 19.17 1.28
CA THR A 127 10.91 18.54 1.05
C THR A 127 10.88 17.48 -0.06
N LEU A 128 9.71 16.97 -0.40
CA LEU A 128 9.51 15.87 -1.37
C LEU A 128 9.00 16.37 -2.73
N ILE A 129 8.35 17.54 -2.76
CA ILE A 129 7.87 18.17 -4.00
C ILE A 129 8.95 18.24 -5.09
N PRO A 130 10.22 18.62 -4.79
CA PRO A 130 11.27 18.66 -5.80
C PRO A 130 11.62 17.32 -6.45
N LEU A 131 11.20 16.20 -5.87
CA LEU A 131 11.39 14.86 -6.43
C LEU A 131 10.37 14.51 -7.51
N LEU A 132 9.32 15.32 -7.67
CA LEU A 132 8.28 15.15 -8.65
C LEU A 132 8.31 16.24 -9.71
N PRO A 133 8.10 15.92 -10.99
CA PRO A 133 7.89 16.95 -12.00
C PRO A 133 6.59 17.70 -11.70
N PRO A 134 6.52 19.03 -11.96
CA PRO A 134 5.34 19.84 -11.66
C PRO A 134 4.03 19.26 -12.23
N GLY A 135 4.08 18.65 -13.42
CA GLY A 135 2.92 18.01 -14.02
C GLY A 135 2.37 16.82 -13.25
N ALA A 136 3.18 16.13 -12.42
CA ALA A 136 2.69 15.06 -11.56
C ALA A 136 1.86 15.61 -10.40
N LEU A 137 2.28 16.74 -9.82
CA LEU A 137 1.53 17.44 -8.78
C LEU A 137 0.17 17.94 -9.28
N LEU A 138 0.12 18.46 -10.51
CA LEU A 138 -1.13 18.94 -11.14
C LEU A 138 -2.11 17.80 -11.48
N ARG A 139 -1.65 16.56 -11.54
CA ARG A 139 -2.48 15.37 -11.79
C ARG A 139 -2.95 14.67 -10.52
N LEU A 140 -2.59 15.16 -9.32
CA LEU A 140 -3.10 14.60 -8.07
C LEU A 140 -4.63 14.64 -8.07
N THR A 141 -5.25 13.50 -7.84
CA THR A 141 -6.71 13.37 -7.81
C THR A 141 -7.30 13.70 -6.45
N ALA A 142 -6.47 13.74 -5.41
CA ALA A 142 -6.87 14.05 -4.03
C ALA A 142 -5.74 14.79 -3.30
N ARG A 143 -6.10 15.63 -2.33
CA ARG A 143 -5.14 16.42 -1.52
C ARG A 143 -4.72 15.69 -0.24
N CYS A 144 -4.53 14.38 -0.32
CA CYS A 144 -4.11 13.57 0.81
C CYS A 144 -2.69 13.03 0.60
N ASP A 145 -2.07 12.63 1.71
CA ASP A 145 -0.75 12.01 1.73
C ASP A 145 -0.67 10.77 0.82
N SER A 146 -1.71 9.93 0.83
CA SER A 146 -1.76 8.71 0.02
C SER A 146 -1.72 9.00 -1.49
N ALA A 147 -2.37 10.06 -1.96
CA ALA A 147 -2.29 10.49 -3.36
C ALA A 147 -0.90 11.01 -3.73
N PHE A 148 -0.25 11.73 -2.82
CA PHE A 148 1.13 12.18 -3.00
C PHE A 148 2.11 11.00 -3.02
N VAL A 149 1.97 10.05 -2.09
CA VAL A 149 2.77 8.82 -2.08
C VAL A 149 2.58 8.04 -3.38
N TRP A 150 1.33 7.95 -3.88
CA TRP A 150 1.06 7.34 -5.18
C TRP A 150 1.82 8.04 -6.31
N ALA A 151 1.77 9.37 -6.38
CA ALA A 151 2.48 10.12 -7.42
C ALA A 151 4.00 9.88 -7.39
N LEU A 152 4.61 9.73 -6.21
CA LEU A 152 6.03 9.35 -6.08
C LEU A 152 6.30 7.95 -6.63
N VAL A 153 5.46 6.99 -6.32
CA VAL A 153 5.57 5.60 -6.81
C VAL A 153 5.35 5.56 -8.32
N GLU A 154 4.26 6.19 -8.81
CA GLU A 154 3.92 6.23 -10.24
C GLU A 154 5.03 6.87 -11.08
N HIS A 155 5.62 7.97 -10.60
CA HIS A 155 6.75 8.61 -11.28
C HIS A 155 7.93 7.65 -11.49
N ARG A 156 8.25 6.83 -10.48
CA ARG A 156 9.30 5.82 -10.56
C ARG A 156 8.95 4.68 -11.51
N LEU A 157 7.70 4.24 -11.49
CA LEU A 157 7.19 3.21 -12.42
C LEU A 157 7.23 3.68 -13.87
N LEU A 158 6.84 4.92 -14.12
CA LEU A 158 6.94 5.56 -15.45
C LEU A 158 8.41 5.72 -15.92
N GLY A 159 9.35 5.81 -14.98
CA GLY A 159 10.78 5.74 -15.22
C GLY A 159 11.32 4.33 -15.49
N GLY A 160 10.45 3.30 -15.53
CA GLY A 160 10.83 1.91 -15.85
C GLY A 160 11.33 1.10 -14.66
N GLU A 161 11.16 1.59 -13.42
CA GLU A 161 11.56 0.81 -12.24
C GLU A 161 10.59 -0.36 -12.01
N PRO A 162 11.08 -1.56 -11.64
CA PRO A 162 10.24 -2.66 -11.17
C PRO A 162 9.43 -2.28 -9.93
N LEU A 163 8.24 -2.90 -9.73
CA LEU A 163 7.29 -2.58 -8.64
C LEU A 163 7.98 -2.48 -7.27
N GLY A 164 8.78 -3.49 -6.91
CA GLY A 164 9.47 -3.53 -5.62
C GLY A 164 10.49 -2.40 -5.45
N ARG A 165 11.21 -2.02 -6.51
CA ARG A 165 12.16 -0.89 -6.46
C ARG A 165 11.43 0.45 -6.32
N ALA A 166 10.34 0.63 -7.05
CA ALA A 166 9.53 1.85 -6.98
C ALA A 166 9.01 2.07 -5.55
N LEU A 167 8.47 1.02 -4.90
CA LEU A 167 8.03 1.10 -3.50
C LEU A 167 9.19 1.35 -2.53
N ALA A 168 10.27 0.59 -2.62
CA ALA A 168 11.44 0.73 -1.75
C ALA A 168 12.04 2.14 -1.83
N GLY A 169 12.14 2.70 -3.03
CA GLY A 169 12.63 4.06 -3.24
C GLY A 169 11.72 5.13 -2.66
N ALA A 170 10.41 5.00 -2.85
CA ALA A 170 9.42 5.92 -2.29
C ALA A 170 9.43 5.88 -0.75
N VAL A 171 9.39 4.68 -0.14
CA VAL A 171 9.45 4.51 1.32
C VAL A 171 10.74 5.08 1.89
N THR A 172 11.89 4.82 1.25
CA THR A 172 13.18 5.34 1.73
C THR A 172 13.22 6.87 1.71
N ALA A 173 12.70 7.50 0.64
CA ALA A 173 12.64 8.95 0.54
C ALA A 173 11.70 9.56 1.60
N LEU A 174 10.49 9.01 1.73
CA LEU A 174 9.48 9.43 2.69
C LEU A 174 9.96 9.25 4.15
N ALA A 175 10.54 8.12 4.49
CA ALA A 175 11.02 7.84 5.84
C ALA A 175 12.18 8.75 6.26
N ARG A 176 12.97 9.24 5.32
CA ARG A 176 14.03 10.24 5.57
C ARG A 176 13.46 11.64 5.79
N ALA A 177 12.53 12.05 4.96
CA ALA A 177 11.94 13.39 5.00
C ALA A 177 10.94 13.54 6.14
N ALA A 178 10.20 12.47 6.47
CA ALA A 178 9.15 12.44 7.49
C ALA A 178 9.37 11.25 8.45
N PRO A 179 10.35 11.31 9.36
CA PRO A 179 10.56 10.27 10.37
C PRO A 179 9.29 10.03 11.20
N GLY A 180 8.98 8.76 11.46
CA GLY A 180 7.74 8.37 12.16
C GLY A 180 6.55 8.13 11.25
N SER A 181 6.70 8.30 9.94
CA SER A 181 5.67 7.90 8.97
C SER A 181 5.40 6.40 9.01
N ARG A 182 4.14 6.03 8.81
CA ARG A 182 3.72 4.65 8.58
C ARG A 182 3.42 4.49 7.10
N LEU A 183 4.09 3.55 6.46
CA LEU A 183 4.16 3.44 5.00
C LEU A 183 3.97 1.98 4.55
N ASN A 184 2.86 1.35 5.01
CA ASN A 184 2.45 0.08 4.45
C ASN A 184 1.83 0.34 3.08
N LEU A 185 2.61 0.12 2.04
CA LEU A 185 2.23 0.33 0.65
C LEU A 185 1.89 -1.01 0.02
N LEU A 186 0.88 -1.03 -0.85
CA LEU A 186 0.47 -2.21 -1.61
C LEU A 186 0.27 -1.82 -3.07
N LEU A 187 0.94 -2.52 -3.97
CA LEU A 187 1.01 -2.23 -5.41
C LEU A 187 0.87 -3.52 -6.21
N THR A 188 0.10 -3.50 -7.29
CA THR A 188 -0.01 -4.62 -8.24
C THR A 188 -0.17 -4.12 -9.67
N ASP A 189 0.27 -4.94 -10.63
CA ASP A 189 0.03 -4.80 -12.07
C ASP A 189 -0.88 -5.92 -12.63
N GLY A 190 -1.49 -6.71 -11.72
CA GLY A 190 -2.32 -7.86 -12.07
C GLY A 190 -1.55 -9.17 -12.26
N ALA A 191 -0.23 -9.11 -12.42
CA ALA A 191 0.65 -10.27 -12.52
C ALA A 191 1.52 -10.45 -11.28
N GLN A 192 1.94 -9.33 -10.68
CA GLN A 192 2.80 -9.28 -9.51
C GLN A 192 2.20 -8.37 -8.43
N VAL A 193 2.61 -8.61 -7.18
CA VAL A 193 2.35 -7.74 -6.04
C VAL A 193 3.69 -7.32 -5.43
N ALA A 194 3.81 -6.04 -5.10
CA ALA A 194 4.84 -5.53 -4.21
C ALA A 194 4.18 -4.85 -3.01
N ALA A 195 4.73 -5.05 -1.82
CA ALA A 195 4.20 -4.45 -0.60
C ALA A 195 5.31 -4.09 0.38
N THR A 196 5.09 -3.09 1.21
CA THR A 196 5.99 -2.73 2.30
C THR A 196 5.30 -2.88 3.64
N ALA A 197 5.95 -3.52 4.60
CA ALA A 197 5.61 -3.44 6.01
C ALA A 197 6.46 -2.35 6.65
N TRP A 198 5.84 -1.23 7.05
CA TRP A 198 6.54 -0.09 7.63
C TRP A 198 5.65 0.63 8.65
N GLY A 199 5.70 0.15 9.88
CA GLY A 199 4.99 0.73 11.03
C GLY A 199 3.62 0.14 11.31
N ASP A 200 3.06 -0.70 10.42
CA ASP A 200 1.80 -1.41 10.62
C ASP A 200 1.92 -2.89 10.21
N SER A 201 0.94 -3.71 10.61
CA SER A 201 0.91 -5.13 10.26
C SER A 201 0.75 -5.36 8.76
N LEU A 202 1.44 -6.36 8.25
CA LEU A 202 1.27 -6.89 6.91
C LEU A 202 1.45 -8.40 6.96
N TRP A 203 0.58 -9.13 6.28
CA TRP A 203 0.55 -10.59 6.25
C TRP A 203 0.49 -11.09 4.83
N TYR A 204 0.97 -12.29 4.60
CA TYR A 204 0.79 -12.98 3.33
C TYR A 204 0.50 -14.46 3.52
N ARG A 205 -0.18 -15.03 2.53
CA ARG A 205 -0.35 -16.46 2.35
C ARG A 205 -0.14 -16.80 0.88
N ALA A 206 0.64 -17.82 0.61
CA ALA A 206 0.89 -18.35 -0.73
C ALA A 206 1.20 -19.83 -0.64
N GLY A 207 0.74 -20.59 -1.61
CA GLY A 207 0.99 -22.02 -1.71
C GLY A 207 0.85 -22.52 -3.16
N PRO A 208 1.40 -23.69 -3.49
CA PRO A 208 1.28 -24.27 -4.83
C PRO A 208 -0.19 -24.49 -5.20
N GLY A 209 -0.63 -23.91 -6.33
CA GLY A 209 -2.01 -23.99 -6.79
C GLY A 209 -3.02 -23.14 -6.02
N GLU A 210 -2.59 -22.45 -4.97
CA GLU A 210 -3.41 -21.55 -4.17
C GLU A 210 -3.35 -20.10 -4.68
N ARG A 211 -4.11 -19.22 -4.01
CA ARG A 211 -3.99 -17.79 -4.20
C ARG A 211 -2.80 -17.23 -3.43
N THR A 212 -2.07 -16.34 -4.06
CA THR A 212 -1.14 -15.45 -3.35
C THR A 212 -1.94 -14.28 -2.83
N VAL A 213 -1.96 -14.11 -1.51
CA VAL A 213 -2.67 -13.03 -0.82
C VAL A 213 -1.68 -12.22 -0.01
N VAL A 214 -1.76 -10.89 -0.12
CA VAL A 214 -1.03 -9.94 0.73
C VAL A 214 -2.06 -9.00 1.34
N ALA A 215 -2.13 -8.94 2.67
CA ALA A 215 -3.18 -8.20 3.36
C ALA A 215 -2.68 -7.54 4.64
N SER A 216 -3.38 -6.53 5.11
CA SER A 216 -3.11 -5.87 6.40
C SER A 216 -3.21 -6.84 7.58
N GLU A 217 -4.07 -7.84 7.48
CA GLU A 217 -4.25 -8.95 8.43
C GLU A 217 -4.87 -10.15 7.74
N PRO A 218 -4.78 -11.37 8.33
CA PRO A 218 -5.46 -12.56 7.83
C PRO A 218 -6.97 -12.35 7.72
N TYR A 219 -7.56 -12.71 6.58
CA TYR A 219 -9.00 -12.61 6.39
C TYR A 219 -9.78 -13.87 6.83
N ASP A 220 -9.06 -14.93 7.14
CA ASP A 220 -9.59 -16.20 7.64
C ASP A 220 -8.63 -16.81 8.69
N ASP A 221 -9.05 -17.93 9.29
CA ASP A 221 -8.25 -18.68 10.26
C ASP A 221 -7.53 -19.89 9.63
N ALA A 222 -7.45 -19.95 8.30
CA ALA A 222 -6.74 -21.02 7.61
C ALA A 222 -5.23 -20.98 7.94
N PRO A 223 -4.55 -22.12 7.97
CA PRO A 223 -3.11 -22.17 8.19
C PRO A 223 -2.33 -21.54 7.02
N GLY A 224 -1.05 -21.24 7.25
CA GLY A 224 -0.15 -20.73 6.21
C GLY A 224 -0.05 -19.22 6.11
N TRP A 225 -0.73 -18.47 6.96
CA TRP A 225 -0.49 -17.03 7.10
C TRP A 225 0.87 -16.76 7.74
N ASN A 226 1.62 -15.84 7.14
CA ASN A 226 2.93 -15.41 7.61
C ASN A 226 2.92 -13.88 7.79
N GLU A 227 3.36 -13.41 8.94
CA GLU A 227 3.56 -11.98 9.18
C GLU A 227 4.83 -11.51 8.48
N VAL A 228 4.76 -10.37 7.79
CA VAL A 228 5.92 -9.72 7.17
C VAL A 228 6.61 -8.89 8.25
N PRO A 229 7.92 -9.10 8.49
CA PRO A 229 8.66 -8.30 9.46
C PRO A 229 8.59 -6.80 9.15
N ASP A 230 8.53 -5.97 10.19
CA ASP A 230 8.56 -4.51 10.01
C ASP A 230 9.82 -4.09 9.23
N ARG A 231 9.71 -2.99 8.47
CA ARG A 231 10.76 -2.47 7.58
C ARG A 231 11.21 -3.48 6.52
N SER A 232 10.26 -4.16 5.94
CA SER A 232 10.50 -5.14 4.88
C SER A 232 9.73 -4.81 3.61
N LEU A 233 10.33 -5.22 2.49
CA LEU A 233 9.71 -5.29 1.17
C LEU A 233 9.32 -6.74 0.91
N LEU A 234 8.08 -6.95 0.55
CA LEU A 234 7.57 -8.19 -0.02
C LEU A 234 7.38 -8.00 -1.53
N THR A 235 7.81 -8.96 -2.31
CA THR A 235 7.45 -9.10 -3.72
C THR A 235 6.89 -10.49 -3.96
N ALA A 236 5.82 -10.59 -4.72
CA ALA A 236 5.15 -11.86 -4.98
C ALA A 236 4.58 -11.92 -6.40
N ASP A 237 4.50 -13.12 -6.93
CA ASP A 237 3.67 -13.50 -8.05
C ASP A 237 2.82 -14.73 -7.65
N ARG A 238 2.21 -15.41 -8.60
CA ARG A 238 1.38 -16.61 -8.33
C ARG A 238 2.16 -17.82 -7.87
N THR A 239 3.49 -17.80 -7.92
CA THR A 239 4.36 -18.96 -7.70
C THR A 239 5.40 -18.73 -6.62
N ARG A 240 5.75 -17.49 -6.35
CA ARG A 240 6.87 -17.12 -5.47
C ARG A 240 6.52 -15.92 -4.60
N VAL A 241 7.03 -15.95 -3.38
CA VAL A 241 7.08 -14.81 -2.47
C VAL A 241 8.52 -14.61 -2.01
N ALA A 242 8.97 -13.38 -2.02
CA ALA A 242 10.27 -12.99 -1.48
C ALA A 242 10.07 -11.81 -0.52
N VAL A 243 10.70 -11.91 0.65
CA VAL A 243 10.72 -10.86 1.66
C VAL A 243 12.17 -10.43 1.89
N SER A 244 12.43 -9.13 1.87
CA SER A 244 13.76 -8.56 2.08
C SER A 244 13.69 -7.33 2.98
N SER A 245 14.75 -7.08 3.77
CA SER A 245 14.80 -5.90 4.64
C SER A 245 14.95 -4.60 3.84
N LEU A 246 14.20 -3.57 4.25
CA LEU A 246 14.30 -2.18 3.79
C LEU A 246 15.14 -1.31 4.73
N SER A 247 16.01 -1.90 5.57
CA SER A 247 16.85 -1.13 6.48
C SER A 247 17.58 -0.03 5.70
N PRO A 248 17.54 1.25 6.17
CA PRO A 248 18.34 2.29 5.56
C PRO A 248 19.80 1.86 5.61
N PRO A 249 20.61 2.18 4.59
CA PRO A 249 22.04 1.89 4.66
C PRO A 249 22.56 2.51 5.95
N THR A 250 23.16 1.70 6.80
CA THR A 250 23.83 2.15 8.01
C THR A 250 24.88 3.17 7.56
N SER A 251 24.66 4.45 7.81
CA SER A 251 25.68 5.46 7.57
C SER A 251 26.83 5.10 8.51
N ARG A 252 27.85 4.43 8.00
CA ARG A 252 29.16 4.47 8.62
C ARG A 252 29.57 5.93 8.57
N ILE A 253 29.36 6.64 9.67
CA ILE A 253 30.06 7.90 9.92
C ILE A 253 31.53 7.49 9.88
N ALA A 254 32.20 7.75 8.75
CA ALA A 254 33.65 7.69 8.69
C ALA A 254 34.12 8.68 9.74
N ARG A 255 34.64 8.18 10.86
CA ARG A 255 35.40 9.03 11.79
C ARG A 255 36.58 9.52 10.99
N PHE A 256 36.62 10.80 10.70
CA PHE A 256 37.84 11.46 10.22
C PHE A 256 38.92 11.19 11.27
N PRO A 257 40.11 10.72 10.87
CA PRO A 257 41.23 10.59 11.78
C PRO A 257 41.54 11.98 12.39
N ASP A 258 41.67 12.01 13.72
CA ASP A 258 42.03 13.22 14.45
C ASP A 258 43.33 13.80 13.83
N SER A 259 43.26 15.09 13.47
CA SER A 259 44.44 15.85 13.02
C SER A 259 45.50 15.83 14.12
N PRO A 260 46.79 15.59 13.79
CA PRO A 260 47.85 15.59 14.79
C PRO A 260 47.94 16.96 15.47
N ARG A 261 47.94 16.97 16.80
CA ARG A 261 48.15 18.16 17.62
C ARG A 261 49.54 18.71 17.28
N LYS A 262 49.61 19.96 16.85
CA LYS A 262 50.89 20.67 16.75
C LYS A 262 51.42 20.88 18.17
N GLU A 263 52.61 20.36 18.46
CA GLU A 263 53.35 20.70 19.66
C GLU A 263 53.81 22.16 19.60
N PRO A 264 53.86 22.87 20.73
CA PRO A 264 54.38 24.23 20.76
C PRO A 264 55.91 24.18 20.65
N VAL A 265 56.44 24.94 19.70
CA VAL A 265 57.88 25.20 19.57
C VAL A 265 58.29 26.08 20.73
N GLN A 266 59.33 25.65 21.48
CA GLN A 266 60.03 26.45 22.49
C GLN A 266 60.96 27.51 21.83
#